data_3e28c80afd3342187fd60d6611dbfbc5
#
_entry.id   3e28c80afd3342187fd60d6611dbfbc5
#
_cell.length_a   1.000
_cell.length_b   1.000
_cell.length_c   1.000
_cell.angle_alpha   90.00
_cell.angle_beta   90.00
_cell.angle_gamma   90.00
#
_symmetry.space_group_name_H-M   'P 1'
#
loop_
_entity.id
_entity.type
_entity.pdbx_description
1 polymer ?
#
loop_
_entity_poly.entity_id
_entity_poly.type
_entity_poly.pdbx_seq_one_letter_code
_entity_poly.pdbx_strand_id
1 'polypeptide(L)'
;VAGIRVFSTGIVDYRQVCLQYAEQIRLQGGDLRLNTSVLGIKDTPESKVLETTDGSFATRFVINCAGLHSDRVAHLDNVNPQARIVPFRGEYYELVPEKRHLVKGLIYPVPNPAFPFLGVHFTRMIDGSVHAGPNAVLSLKREGYQKTDFNLRDFAEVITFPGFWKLAAKHYDEGIQEIIRSFRKAAFVHSLQRLIPEVQSQDVTPTHAGVRAQALRQDGNLVDDFLIVRGERSLHVCNAPSPAATASLEIGKAVAAQVPAPTVSQFTLHQQEVL
;
A
#
# COMPACT_ATOMS: atom_id res chain seq x y z
N VAL A 1 9.11 25.13 -21.58
CA VAL A 1 8.50 24.13 -20.70
C VAL A 1 7.10 24.63 -20.38
N ALA A 2 6.08 23.80 -20.50
CA ALA A 2 4.69 24.10 -20.23
C ALA A 2 4.18 23.26 -19.05
N GLY A 3 3.11 23.72 -18.39
CA GLY A 3 2.45 22.99 -17.31
C GLY A 3 0.94 23.12 -17.40
N ILE A 4 0.22 22.13 -16.86
CA ILE A 4 -1.23 22.17 -16.72
C ILE A 4 -1.52 22.47 -15.24
N ARG A 5 -2.30 23.50 -14.97
CA ARG A 5 -2.74 23.84 -13.61
C ARG A 5 -4.13 23.28 -13.36
N VAL A 6 -4.25 22.50 -12.28
CA VAL A 6 -5.51 21.92 -11.82
C VAL A 6 -5.92 22.64 -10.52
N PHE A 7 -7.10 23.25 -10.51
CA PHE A 7 -7.58 24.06 -9.37
C PHE A 7 -8.40 23.27 -8.35
N SER A 8 -8.91 22.09 -8.75
CA SER A 8 -9.79 21.26 -7.93
C SER A 8 -9.04 20.22 -7.10
N THR A 9 -7.70 20.26 -7.08
CA THR A 9 -6.87 19.32 -6.31
C THR A 9 -6.67 19.84 -4.89
N GLY A 10 -6.83 18.96 -3.91
CA GLY A 10 -6.58 19.23 -2.49
C GLY A 10 -5.56 18.27 -1.90
N ILE A 11 -5.20 18.53 -0.64
CA ILE A 11 -4.36 17.67 0.18
C ILE A 11 -5.12 17.26 1.43
N VAL A 12 -4.77 16.09 1.98
CA VAL A 12 -5.38 15.56 3.19
C VAL A 12 -4.34 14.75 3.98
N ASP A 13 -4.46 14.74 5.31
CA ASP A 13 -3.69 13.85 6.17
C ASP A 13 -4.40 12.49 6.28
N TYR A 14 -3.86 11.48 5.60
CA TYR A 14 -4.43 10.12 5.64
C TYR A 14 -4.35 9.46 7.02
N ARG A 15 -3.44 9.89 7.89
CA ARG A 15 -3.44 9.43 9.29
C ARG A 15 -4.72 9.86 9.99
N GLN A 16 -5.12 11.11 9.81
CA GLN A 16 -6.39 11.62 10.36
C GLN A 16 -7.59 10.93 9.74
N VAL A 17 -7.57 10.68 8.43
CA VAL A 17 -8.63 9.92 7.75
C VAL A 17 -8.76 8.51 8.34
N CYS A 18 -7.66 7.78 8.55
CA CYS A 18 -7.68 6.45 9.16
C CYS A 18 -8.20 6.48 10.61
N LEU A 19 -7.83 7.50 11.40
CA LEU A 19 -8.34 7.67 12.77
C LEU A 19 -9.87 7.91 12.76
N GLN A 20 -10.36 8.72 11.83
CA GLN A 20 -11.80 8.95 11.67
C GLN A 20 -12.54 7.68 11.23
N TYR A 21 -11.99 6.88 10.32
CA TYR A 21 -12.59 5.59 9.97
C TYR A 21 -12.65 4.65 11.18
N ALA A 22 -11.58 4.57 11.96
CA ALA A 22 -11.54 3.76 13.17
C ALA A 22 -12.62 4.19 14.18
N GLU A 23 -12.80 5.49 14.36
CA GLU A 23 -13.83 6.03 15.23
C GLU A 23 -15.24 5.72 14.72
N GLN A 24 -15.49 5.89 13.42
CA GLN A 24 -16.78 5.55 12.82
C GLN A 24 -17.11 4.05 12.96
N ILE A 25 -16.12 3.17 12.83
CA ILE A 25 -16.32 1.73 13.07
C ILE A 25 -16.78 1.47 14.50
N ARG A 26 -16.13 2.09 15.49
CA ARG A 26 -16.50 1.94 16.92
C ARG A 26 -17.89 2.50 17.22
N LEU A 27 -18.20 3.67 16.70
CA LEU A 27 -19.51 4.30 16.88
C LEU A 27 -20.67 3.46 16.30
N GLN A 28 -20.38 2.66 15.28
CA GLN A 28 -21.35 1.73 14.68
C GLN A 28 -21.33 0.35 15.35
N GLY A 29 -20.65 0.17 16.48
CA GLY A 29 -20.59 -1.07 17.25
C GLY A 29 -19.59 -2.09 16.68
N GLY A 30 -18.72 -1.69 15.77
CA GLY A 30 -17.63 -2.55 15.26
C GLY A 30 -16.51 -2.71 16.31
N ASP A 31 -15.92 -3.89 16.38
CA ASP A 31 -14.73 -4.18 17.20
C ASP A 31 -13.45 -3.95 16.41
N LEU A 32 -12.50 -3.21 16.98
CA LEU A 32 -11.22 -2.88 16.36
C LEU A 32 -10.09 -3.42 17.24
N ARG A 33 -9.41 -4.45 16.74
CA ARG A 33 -8.33 -5.12 17.46
C ARG A 33 -6.99 -4.73 16.86
N LEU A 34 -6.25 -3.91 17.59
CA LEU A 34 -4.88 -3.53 17.25
C LEU A 34 -3.89 -4.54 17.83
N ASN A 35 -2.67 -4.57 17.27
CA ASN A 35 -1.61 -5.51 17.66
C ASN A 35 -2.02 -6.99 17.58
N THR A 36 -2.99 -7.29 16.73
CA THR A 36 -3.55 -8.64 16.55
C THR A 36 -3.22 -9.13 15.14
N SER A 37 -2.36 -10.12 15.03
CA SER A 37 -1.95 -10.72 13.75
C SER A 37 -2.76 -11.97 13.46
N VAL A 38 -3.24 -12.13 12.22
CA VAL A 38 -3.85 -13.36 11.74
C VAL A 38 -2.74 -14.37 11.43
N LEU A 39 -2.81 -15.54 12.05
CA LEU A 39 -1.82 -16.63 11.94
C LEU A 39 -2.32 -17.78 11.07
N GLY A 40 -3.64 -17.96 10.99
CA GLY A 40 -4.30 -19.02 10.21
C GLY A 40 -5.76 -18.69 9.94
N ILE A 41 -6.28 -19.29 8.88
CA ILE A 41 -7.71 -19.24 8.52
C ILE A 41 -8.16 -20.67 8.28
N LYS A 42 -9.17 -21.13 9.00
CA LYS A 42 -9.72 -22.48 8.90
C LYS A 42 -11.18 -22.45 8.49
N ASP A 43 -11.57 -23.33 7.60
CA ASP A 43 -12.95 -23.52 7.23
C ASP A 43 -13.67 -24.45 8.22
N THR A 44 -14.91 -24.10 8.54
CA THR A 44 -15.88 -24.96 9.19
C THR A 44 -17.11 -25.11 8.29
N PRO A 45 -18.04 -26.03 8.53
CA PRO A 45 -19.22 -26.18 7.68
C PRO A 45 -20.03 -24.88 7.52
N GLU A 46 -20.07 -24.01 8.54
CA GLU A 46 -20.93 -22.82 8.55
C GLU A 46 -20.17 -21.49 8.63
N SER A 47 -18.87 -21.51 8.94
CA SER A 47 -18.09 -20.32 9.23
C SER A 47 -16.63 -20.48 8.82
N LYS A 48 -15.87 -19.39 8.97
CA LYS A 48 -14.41 -19.42 9.00
C LYS A 48 -13.92 -19.09 10.42
N VAL A 49 -12.83 -19.70 10.84
CA VAL A 49 -12.16 -19.41 12.10
C VAL A 49 -10.81 -18.78 11.81
N LEU A 50 -10.62 -17.55 12.26
CA LEU A 50 -9.35 -16.85 12.21
C LEU A 50 -8.57 -17.15 13.48
N GLU A 51 -7.42 -17.77 13.35
CA GLU A 51 -6.46 -17.93 14.43
C GLU A 51 -5.57 -16.69 14.47
N THR A 52 -5.49 -16.06 15.63
CA THR A 52 -4.74 -14.82 15.80
C THR A 52 -3.81 -14.86 17.02
N THR A 53 -2.96 -13.86 17.15
CA THR A 53 -2.13 -13.67 18.36
C THR A 53 -2.95 -13.33 19.62
N ASP A 54 -4.23 -12.98 19.47
CA ASP A 54 -5.16 -12.61 20.56
C ASP A 54 -6.38 -13.58 20.61
N GLY A 55 -6.15 -14.86 20.32
CA GLY A 55 -7.20 -15.88 20.32
C GLY A 55 -7.78 -16.17 18.97
N SER A 56 -8.93 -16.88 18.96
CA SER A 56 -9.59 -17.31 17.74
C SER A 56 -10.96 -16.63 17.59
N PHE A 57 -11.29 -16.24 16.34
CA PHE A 57 -12.53 -15.55 16.01
C PHE A 57 -13.28 -16.30 14.92
N ALA A 58 -14.52 -16.69 15.21
CA ALA A 58 -15.41 -17.26 14.22
C ALA A 58 -16.14 -16.15 13.46
N THR A 59 -16.21 -16.26 12.13
CA THR A 59 -16.89 -15.29 11.28
C THR A 59 -17.59 -15.97 10.11
N ARG A 60 -18.67 -15.39 9.64
CA ARG A 60 -19.38 -15.86 8.46
C ARG A 60 -18.66 -15.54 7.16
N PHE A 61 -17.90 -14.44 7.13
CA PHE A 61 -17.20 -13.99 5.93
C PHE A 61 -15.92 -13.23 6.31
N VAL A 62 -14.86 -13.42 5.54
CA VAL A 62 -13.56 -12.75 5.71
C VAL A 62 -13.32 -11.80 4.55
N ILE A 63 -12.95 -10.56 4.84
CA ILE A 63 -12.43 -9.61 3.86
C ILE A 63 -10.96 -9.33 4.21
N ASN A 64 -10.07 -9.73 3.32
CA ASN A 64 -8.64 -9.48 3.46
C ASN A 64 -8.26 -8.19 2.73
N CYS A 65 -7.88 -7.17 3.49
CA CYS A 65 -7.33 -5.90 2.99
C CYS A 65 -5.92 -5.66 3.59
N ALA A 66 -5.10 -6.71 3.72
CA ALA A 66 -3.83 -6.69 4.44
C ALA A 66 -2.66 -6.00 3.69
N GLY A 67 -2.91 -5.36 2.55
CA GLY A 67 -1.92 -4.55 1.82
C GLY A 67 -0.63 -5.33 1.52
N LEU A 68 0.49 -4.95 2.16
CA LEU A 68 1.79 -5.62 2.00
C LEU A 68 1.78 -7.13 2.32
N HIS A 69 0.79 -7.62 3.06
CA HIS A 69 0.65 -9.02 3.44
C HIS A 69 -0.56 -9.71 2.81
N SER A 70 -1.26 -9.07 1.88
CA SER A 70 -2.52 -9.54 1.31
C SER A 70 -2.41 -10.90 0.60
N ASP A 71 -1.33 -11.15 -0.11
CA ASP A 71 -1.04 -12.45 -0.75
C ASP A 71 -0.80 -13.56 0.29
N ARG A 72 -0.10 -13.26 1.39
CA ARG A 72 0.11 -14.21 2.48
C ARG A 72 -1.20 -14.57 3.18
N VAL A 73 -2.03 -13.58 3.46
CA VAL A 73 -3.34 -13.82 4.09
C VAL A 73 -4.26 -14.62 3.15
N ALA A 74 -4.20 -14.36 1.84
CA ALA A 74 -4.92 -15.19 0.86
C ALA A 74 -4.46 -16.66 0.90
N HIS A 75 -3.15 -16.89 1.01
CA HIS A 75 -2.62 -18.26 1.15
C HIS A 75 -2.99 -18.93 2.47
N LEU A 76 -3.14 -18.18 3.57
CA LEU A 76 -3.66 -18.74 4.83
C LEU A 76 -5.10 -19.25 4.68
N ASP A 77 -5.83 -18.70 3.74
CA ASP A 77 -7.20 -19.11 3.37
C ASP A 77 -7.25 -20.12 2.21
N ASN A 78 -6.13 -20.74 1.86
CA ASN A 78 -5.96 -21.65 0.73
C ASN A 78 -6.33 -21.03 -0.63
N VAL A 79 -6.33 -19.70 -0.75
CA VAL A 79 -6.58 -18.96 -1.98
C VAL A 79 -5.26 -18.52 -2.61
N ASN A 80 -5.06 -18.89 -3.88
CA ASN A 80 -3.89 -18.46 -4.64
C ASN A 80 -4.23 -17.24 -5.51
N PRO A 81 -3.71 -16.04 -5.22
CA PRO A 81 -3.97 -14.85 -6.01
C PRO A 81 -3.25 -14.84 -7.37
N GLN A 82 -2.40 -15.84 -7.67
CA GLN A 82 -1.56 -15.93 -8.87
C GLN A 82 -0.66 -14.70 -9.10
N ALA A 83 -0.41 -13.99 -8.04
CA ALA A 83 0.50 -12.87 -7.95
C ALA A 83 1.19 -12.88 -6.59
N ARG A 84 2.33 -12.23 -6.51
CA ARG A 84 3.08 -12.05 -5.27
C ARG A 84 3.29 -10.57 -5.01
N ILE A 85 3.18 -10.17 -3.75
CA ILE A 85 3.51 -8.79 -3.37
C ILE A 85 5.02 -8.63 -3.30
N VAL A 86 5.54 -7.75 -4.13
CA VAL A 86 6.93 -7.29 -4.12
C VAL A 86 6.94 -5.88 -3.54
N PRO A 87 7.64 -5.67 -2.41
CA PRO A 87 7.66 -4.37 -1.76
C PRO A 87 8.64 -3.42 -2.43
N PHE A 88 8.17 -2.25 -2.86
CA PHE A 88 9.01 -1.15 -3.35
C PHE A 88 9.00 0.01 -2.37
N ARG A 89 10.18 0.35 -1.84
CA ARG A 89 10.34 1.50 -0.94
C ARG A 89 10.48 2.77 -1.76
N GLY A 90 9.65 3.76 -1.45
CA GLY A 90 9.76 5.12 -1.92
C GLY A 90 10.39 6.00 -0.87
N GLU A 91 11.56 6.55 -1.17
CA GLU A 91 12.29 7.43 -0.28
C GLU A 91 11.95 8.88 -0.59
N TYR A 92 11.80 9.69 0.45
CA TYR A 92 11.46 11.08 0.34
C TYR A 92 12.52 11.96 0.98
N TYR A 93 12.59 13.17 0.48
CA TYR A 93 13.27 14.30 1.10
C TYR A 93 12.26 15.38 1.46
N GLU A 94 12.61 16.20 2.44
CA GLU A 94 11.84 17.37 2.80
C GLU A 94 12.65 18.63 2.48
N LEU A 95 12.02 19.66 1.91
CA LEU A 95 12.63 20.97 1.71
C LEU A 95 12.86 21.67 3.04
N VAL A 96 14.04 22.25 3.22
CA VAL A 96 14.32 23.12 4.35
C VAL A 96 13.33 24.29 4.40
N PRO A 97 12.99 24.81 5.59
CA PRO A 97 11.94 25.83 5.75
C PRO A 97 12.12 27.04 4.83
N GLU A 98 13.35 27.48 4.61
CA GLU A 98 13.71 28.67 3.81
C GLU A 98 13.35 28.48 2.32
N LYS A 99 13.24 27.22 1.86
CA LYS A 99 12.95 26.88 0.46
C LYS A 99 11.52 26.41 0.20
N ARG A 100 10.72 26.23 1.24
CA ARG A 100 9.30 25.77 1.08
C ARG A 100 8.45 26.71 0.24
N HIS A 101 8.83 28.00 0.15
CA HIS A 101 8.14 29.00 -0.68
C HIS A 101 8.18 28.70 -2.18
N LEU A 102 9.16 27.88 -2.64
CA LEU A 102 9.27 27.44 -4.04
C LEU A 102 8.09 26.54 -4.46
N VAL A 103 7.42 25.89 -3.51
CA VAL A 103 6.32 24.95 -3.77
C VAL A 103 5.04 25.45 -3.14
N LYS A 104 4.15 25.99 -3.96
CA LYS A 104 2.86 26.54 -3.50
C LYS A 104 1.72 25.51 -3.49
N GLY A 105 1.92 24.36 -4.08
CA GLY A 105 0.92 23.29 -4.21
C GLY A 105 1.57 21.95 -4.51
N LEU A 106 0.97 21.17 -5.38
CA LEU A 106 1.49 19.89 -5.83
C LEU A 106 2.14 20.07 -7.21
N ILE A 107 3.35 19.55 -7.40
CA ILE A 107 4.07 19.63 -8.67
C ILE A 107 4.45 18.21 -9.10
N TYR A 108 3.80 17.72 -10.16
CA TYR A 108 4.00 16.37 -10.70
C TYR A 108 4.60 16.44 -12.10
N PRO A 109 5.51 15.53 -12.46
CA PRO A 109 5.89 15.35 -13.86
C PRO A 109 4.73 14.75 -14.66
N VAL A 110 4.75 14.92 -15.96
CA VAL A 110 3.88 14.14 -16.86
C VAL A 110 4.28 12.67 -16.73
N PRO A 111 3.34 11.74 -16.45
CA PRO A 111 3.65 10.33 -16.34
C PRO A 111 4.26 9.78 -17.64
N ASN A 112 5.28 8.95 -17.51
CA ASN A 112 5.79 8.16 -18.64
C ASN A 112 5.00 6.84 -18.70
N PRO A 113 4.19 6.60 -19.76
CA PRO A 113 3.38 5.38 -19.84
C PRO A 113 4.20 4.08 -19.91
N ALA A 114 5.47 4.18 -20.33
CA ALA A 114 6.36 3.02 -20.41
C ALA A 114 6.97 2.63 -19.06
N PHE A 115 6.80 3.46 -18.01
CA PHE A 115 7.40 3.23 -16.71
C PHE A 115 6.33 3.12 -15.62
N PRO A 116 6.35 2.03 -14.79
CA PRO A 116 5.27 1.74 -13.85
C PRO A 116 5.20 2.67 -12.65
N PHE A 117 6.22 3.53 -12.46
CA PHE A 117 6.28 4.43 -11.32
C PHE A 117 6.25 5.89 -11.76
N LEU A 118 5.48 6.68 -11.05
CA LEU A 118 5.51 8.13 -11.21
C LEU A 118 6.89 8.65 -10.78
N GLY A 119 7.49 9.51 -11.60
CA GLY A 119 8.76 10.15 -11.25
C GLY A 119 8.66 11.04 -10.00
N VAL A 120 9.81 11.47 -9.49
CA VAL A 120 9.87 12.37 -8.32
C VAL A 120 9.01 13.61 -8.53
N HIS A 121 8.32 14.02 -7.48
CA HIS A 121 7.39 15.15 -7.47
C HIS A 121 7.47 15.90 -6.15
N PHE A 122 6.88 17.09 -6.08
CA PHE A 122 6.78 17.87 -4.86
C PHE A 122 5.36 17.86 -4.32
N THR A 123 5.21 17.60 -3.04
CA THR A 123 3.94 17.61 -2.33
C THR A 123 4.02 18.57 -1.16
N ARG A 124 3.21 19.62 -1.18
CA ARG A 124 3.00 20.45 0.00
C ARG A 124 2.06 19.73 0.95
N MET A 125 2.50 19.57 2.19
CA MET A 125 1.75 18.90 3.25
C MET A 125 0.84 19.89 3.99
N ILE A 126 -0.10 19.38 4.78
CA ILE A 126 -1.07 20.21 5.53
C ILE A 126 -0.41 21.05 6.63
N ASP A 127 0.72 20.60 7.17
CA ASP A 127 1.52 21.33 8.15
C ASP A 127 2.44 22.40 7.53
N GLY A 128 2.37 22.54 6.19
CA GLY A 128 3.18 23.46 5.42
C GLY A 128 4.57 22.95 5.06
N SER A 129 4.98 21.76 5.49
CA SER A 129 6.19 21.10 5.00
C SER A 129 6.07 20.76 3.51
N VAL A 130 7.19 20.53 2.85
CA VAL A 130 7.21 20.17 1.44
C VAL A 130 8.07 18.93 1.26
N HIS A 131 7.43 17.85 0.86
CA HIS A 131 8.08 16.59 0.55
C HIS A 131 8.42 16.49 -0.92
N ALA A 132 9.58 15.92 -1.21
CA ALA A 132 10.09 15.69 -2.56
C ALA A 132 10.42 14.20 -2.75
N GLY A 133 9.86 13.57 -3.75
CA GLY A 133 10.00 12.13 -4.00
C GLY A 133 8.71 11.56 -4.58
N PRO A 134 8.52 10.22 -4.46
CA PRO A 134 9.52 9.24 -4.07
C PRO A 134 10.38 8.77 -5.24
N ASN A 135 11.50 8.10 -4.94
CA ASN A 135 12.09 7.12 -5.83
C ASN A 135 11.36 5.76 -5.67
N ALA A 136 11.84 4.71 -6.34
CA ALA A 136 11.26 3.37 -6.21
C ALA A 136 12.37 2.30 -6.22
N VAL A 137 12.76 1.84 -5.04
CA VAL A 137 13.78 0.79 -4.88
C VAL A 137 13.18 -0.45 -4.23
N LEU A 138 13.70 -1.63 -4.57
CA LEU A 138 13.30 -2.87 -3.91
C LEU A 138 13.54 -2.76 -2.40
N SER A 139 12.52 -3.05 -1.60
CA SER A 139 12.67 -3.21 -0.16
C SER A 139 13.04 -4.65 0.17
N LEU A 140 14.01 -4.84 1.06
CA LEU A 140 14.46 -6.18 1.49
C LEU A 140 13.64 -6.74 2.66
N LYS A 141 12.58 -6.01 3.03
CA LYS A 141 11.58 -6.39 4.03
C LYS A 141 10.22 -5.83 3.58
N ARG A 142 9.12 -6.54 3.81
CA ARG A 142 7.77 -6.05 3.41
C ARG A 142 7.42 -4.72 4.05
N GLU A 143 7.71 -4.56 5.32
CA GLU A 143 7.59 -3.28 6.04
C GLU A 143 8.97 -2.65 6.25
N GLY A 144 9.75 -2.53 5.16
CA GLY A 144 11.11 -1.99 5.17
C GLY A 144 11.14 -0.49 4.91
N TYR A 145 10.88 0.31 5.93
CA TYR A 145 10.86 1.78 5.85
C TYR A 145 12.26 2.40 5.89
N GLN A 146 13.26 1.67 6.40
CA GLN A 146 14.67 2.10 6.44
C GLN A 146 15.51 1.37 5.41
N LYS A 147 16.62 1.97 4.97
CA LYS A 147 17.56 1.35 4.00
C LYS A 147 18.22 0.08 4.55
N THR A 148 18.36 0.00 5.86
CA THR A 148 18.98 -1.12 6.57
C THR A 148 17.99 -2.23 6.95
N ASP A 149 16.70 -2.02 6.72
CA ASP A 149 15.69 -3.03 7.04
C ASP A 149 15.85 -4.26 6.15
N PHE A 150 16.01 -5.40 6.78
CA PHE A 150 16.18 -6.70 6.12
C PHE A 150 15.37 -7.77 6.84
N ASN A 151 14.73 -8.64 6.07
CA ASN A 151 14.10 -9.85 6.55
C ASN A 151 14.38 -10.99 5.57
N LEU A 152 14.98 -12.07 6.06
CA LEU A 152 15.42 -13.18 5.21
C LEU A 152 14.27 -13.87 4.47
N ARG A 153 13.11 -14.04 5.13
CA ARG A 153 11.93 -14.64 4.51
C ARG A 153 11.39 -13.75 3.39
N ASP A 154 11.23 -12.46 3.66
CA ASP A 154 10.69 -11.49 2.69
C ASP A 154 11.62 -11.40 1.47
N PHE A 155 12.91 -11.32 1.70
CA PHE A 155 13.93 -11.30 0.65
C PHE A 155 13.93 -12.61 -0.18
N ALA A 156 13.93 -13.77 0.48
CA ALA A 156 13.88 -15.05 -0.20
C ALA A 156 12.62 -15.20 -1.07
N GLU A 157 11.46 -14.76 -0.57
CA GLU A 157 10.21 -14.79 -1.34
C GLU A 157 10.31 -13.97 -2.64
N VAL A 158 11.03 -12.85 -2.63
CA VAL A 158 11.22 -12.02 -3.83
C VAL A 158 12.20 -12.65 -4.80
N ILE A 159 13.42 -13.03 -4.34
CA ILE A 159 14.46 -13.52 -5.23
C ILE A 159 14.18 -14.92 -5.81
N THR A 160 13.36 -15.72 -5.14
CA THR A 160 12.93 -17.03 -5.65
C THR A 160 11.72 -16.93 -6.58
N PHE A 161 11.15 -15.74 -6.75
CA PHE A 161 9.97 -15.55 -7.61
C PHE A 161 10.39 -15.27 -9.06
N PRO A 162 10.05 -16.14 -10.03
CA PRO A 162 10.48 -15.96 -11.42
C PRO A 162 10.02 -14.64 -12.05
N GLY A 163 8.83 -14.15 -11.66
CA GLY A 163 8.31 -12.88 -12.14
C GLY A 163 9.20 -11.70 -11.80
N PHE A 164 9.87 -11.71 -10.63
CA PHE A 164 10.81 -10.66 -10.25
C PHE A 164 11.97 -10.53 -11.23
N TRP A 165 12.57 -11.63 -11.63
CA TRP A 165 13.71 -11.61 -12.56
C TRP A 165 13.30 -11.16 -13.97
N LYS A 166 12.09 -11.53 -14.40
CA LYS A 166 11.55 -11.05 -15.69
C LYS A 166 11.30 -9.54 -15.65
N LEU A 167 10.72 -9.01 -14.55
CA LEU A 167 10.54 -7.59 -14.33
C LEU A 167 11.89 -6.87 -14.29
N ALA A 168 12.86 -7.39 -13.53
CA ALA A 168 14.20 -6.82 -13.40
C ALA A 168 14.94 -6.77 -14.74
N ALA A 169 14.83 -7.81 -15.55
CA ALA A 169 15.43 -7.84 -16.88
C ALA A 169 14.77 -6.82 -17.84
N LYS A 170 13.44 -6.65 -17.75
CA LYS A 170 12.68 -5.72 -18.60
C LYS A 170 13.00 -4.25 -18.28
N HIS A 171 13.28 -3.94 -17.00
CA HIS A 171 13.49 -2.57 -16.48
C HIS A 171 14.87 -2.41 -15.84
N TYR A 172 15.90 -3.04 -16.44
CA TYR A 172 17.23 -3.08 -15.85
C TYR A 172 17.85 -1.68 -15.68
N ASP A 173 17.79 -0.86 -16.74
CA ASP A 173 18.42 0.47 -16.72
C ASP A 173 17.74 1.40 -15.72
N GLU A 174 16.42 1.40 -15.68
CA GLU A 174 15.64 2.20 -14.74
C GLU A 174 15.89 1.75 -13.29
N GLY A 175 15.95 0.43 -13.06
CA GLY A 175 16.25 -0.14 -11.75
C GLY A 175 17.61 0.29 -11.21
N ILE A 176 18.65 0.29 -12.05
CA ILE A 176 19.98 0.79 -11.67
C ILE A 176 19.92 2.29 -11.34
N GLN A 177 19.23 3.08 -12.15
CA GLN A 177 19.11 4.52 -11.89
C GLN A 177 18.38 4.79 -10.55
N GLU A 178 17.35 4.02 -10.21
CA GLU A 178 16.67 4.14 -8.92
C GLU A 178 17.59 3.80 -7.75
N ILE A 179 18.41 2.75 -7.88
CA ILE A 179 19.42 2.40 -6.88
C ILE A 179 20.45 3.54 -6.73
N ILE A 180 20.94 4.10 -7.85
CA ILE A 180 21.87 5.25 -7.79
C ILE A 180 21.23 6.45 -7.10
N ARG A 181 19.97 6.78 -7.40
CA ARG A 181 19.22 7.86 -6.74
C ARG A 181 19.06 7.61 -5.24
N SER A 182 18.86 6.37 -4.83
CA SER A 182 18.74 6.00 -3.41
C SER A 182 20.05 6.26 -2.64
N PHE A 183 21.21 5.98 -3.24
CA PHE A 183 22.50 6.12 -2.58
C PHE A 183 23.19 7.47 -2.83
N ARG A 184 22.85 8.18 -3.91
CA ARG A 184 23.47 9.45 -4.27
C ARG A 184 22.45 10.59 -4.22
N LYS A 185 22.47 11.35 -3.12
CA LYS A 185 21.60 12.53 -2.93
C LYS A 185 21.65 13.49 -4.12
N ALA A 186 22.84 13.73 -4.70
CA ALA A 186 22.98 14.60 -5.84
C ALA A 186 22.22 14.11 -7.09
N ALA A 187 22.18 12.79 -7.34
CA ALA A 187 21.39 12.22 -8.43
C ALA A 187 19.89 12.38 -8.21
N PHE A 188 19.45 12.24 -6.95
CA PHE A 188 18.06 12.49 -6.59
C PHE A 188 17.68 13.96 -6.82
N VAL A 189 18.51 14.89 -6.32
CA VAL A 189 18.29 16.34 -6.48
C VAL A 189 18.29 16.74 -7.96
N HIS A 190 19.16 16.16 -8.78
CA HIS A 190 19.15 16.39 -10.23
C HIS A 190 17.80 16.04 -10.85
N SER A 191 17.14 14.99 -10.36
CA SER A 191 15.79 14.65 -10.82
C SER A 191 14.75 15.70 -10.40
N LEU A 192 14.89 16.30 -9.20
CA LEU A 192 14.01 17.37 -8.71
C LEU A 192 14.20 18.67 -9.51
N GLN A 193 15.45 18.98 -9.91
CA GLN A 193 15.79 20.17 -10.69
C GLN A 193 15.11 20.22 -12.06
N ARG A 194 14.62 19.09 -12.58
CA ARG A 194 13.77 19.05 -13.78
C ARG A 194 12.44 19.76 -13.57
N LEU A 195 11.94 19.82 -12.33
CA LEU A 195 10.69 20.48 -11.94
C LEU A 195 10.96 21.87 -11.37
N ILE A 196 11.95 21.99 -10.50
CA ILE A 196 12.36 23.25 -9.87
C ILE A 196 13.90 23.37 -9.94
N PRO A 197 14.44 24.05 -10.96
CA PRO A 197 15.91 24.17 -11.18
C PRO A 197 16.67 24.79 -10.01
N GLU A 198 16.01 25.61 -9.19
CA GLU A 198 16.61 26.35 -8.08
C GLU A 198 16.96 25.45 -6.87
N VAL A 199 16.37 24.26 -6.77
CA VAL A 199 16.61 23.35 -5.63
C VAL A 199 18.03 22.77 -5.69
N GLN A 200 18.76 22.90 -4.58
CA GLN A 200 20.13 22.40 -4.41
C GLN A 200 20.20 21.29 -3.36
N SER A 201 21.31 20.56 -3.32
CA SER A 201 21.49 19.46 -2.38
C SER A 201 21.39 19.84 -0.90
N GLN A 202 21.79 21.06 -0.53
CA GLN A 202 21.64 21.57 0.84
C GLN A 202 20.18 21.91 1.19
N ASP A 203 19.32 22.10 0.20
CA ASP A 203 17.92 22.53 0.39
C ASP A 203 16.98 21.36 0.76
N VAL A 204 17.47 20.12 0.78
CA VAL A 204 16.68 18.95 1.08
C VAL A 204 17.30 18.08 2.18
N THR A 205 16.49 17.55 3.07
CA THR A 205 16.87 16.60 4.13
C THR A 205 16.10 15.29 3.97
N PRO A 206 16.70 14.10 4.25
CA PRO A 206 15.96 12.85 4.23
C PRO A 206 14.78 12.89 5.21
N THR A 207 13.66 12.34 4.78
CA THR A 207 12.47 12.19 5.62
C THR A 207 11.90 10.77 5.54
N HIS A 208 10.64 10.58 5.89
CA HIS A 208 10.00 9.26 5.95
C HIS A 208 10.00 8.57 4.58
N ALA A 209 10.12 7.25 4.60
CA ALA A 209 9.88 6.42 3.42
C ALA A 209 8.49 5.76 3.52
N GLY A 210 7.91 5.46 2.36
CA GLY A 210 6.75 4.60 2.24
C GLY A 210 7.11 3.29 1.55
N VAL A 211 6.35 2.23 1.81
CA VAL A 211 6.51 0.97 1.07
C VAL A 211 5.25 0.69 0.28
N ARG A 212 5.42 0.55 -1.03
CA ARG A 212 4.34 0.19 -1.95
C ARG A 212 4.21 -1.33 -2.02
N ALA A 213 3.00 -1.84 -1.78
CA ALA A 213 2.64 -3.22 -2.03
C ALA A 213 2.33 -3.38 -3.54
N GLN A 214 3.31 -3.84 -4.31
CA GLN A 214 3.12 -4.04 -5.74
C GLN A 214 2.87 -5.50 -6.05
N ALA A 215 1.68 -5.82 -6.55
CA ALA A 215 1.38 -7.16 -7.02
C ALA A 215 2.09 -7.43 -8.36
N LEU A 216 2.79 -8.55 -8.44
CA LEU A 216 3.58 -9.00 -9.58
C LEU A 216 3.17 -10.41 -9.97
N ARG A 217 2.92 -10.63 -11.26
CA ARG A 217 2.59 -11.94 -11.82
C ARG A 217 3.86 -12.75 -12.15
N GLN A 218 3.70 -14.05 -12.34
CA GLN A 218 4.82 -14.94 -12.70
C GLN A 218 5.43 -14.63 -14.08
N ASP A 219 4.68 -14.00 -14.95
CA ASP A 219 5.14 -13.57 -16.28
C ASP A 219 6.00 -12.30 -16.25
N GLY A 220 6.14 -11.65 -15.07
CA GLY A 220 6.88 -10.41 -14.88
C GLY A 220 6.07 -9.14 -15.10
N ASN A 221 4.77 -9.25 -15.36
CA ASN A 221 3.90 -8.11 -15.48
C ASN A 221 3.39 -7.65 -14.11
N LEU A 222 3.45 -6.35 -13.88
CA LEU A 222 2.80 -5.73 -12.73
C LEU A 222 1.27 -5.80 -12.88
N VAL A 223 0.59 -5.90 -11.76
CA VAL A 223 -0.88 -5.78 -11.76
C VAL A 223 -1.22 -4.30 -11.68
N ASP A 224 -1.75 -3.76 -12.76
CA ASP A 224 -2.02 -2.32 -12.90
C ASP A 224 -3.42 -1.93 -12.43
N ASP A 225 -4.30 -2.92 -12.20
CA ASP A 225 -5.68 -2.73 -11.79
C ASP A 225 -5.95 -3.48 -10.48
N PHE A 226 -7.18 -3.41 -9.98
CA PHE A 226 -7.59 -4.16 -8.81
C PHE A 226 -7.42 -5.68 -9.02
N LEU A 227 -6.83 -6.33 -8.03
CA LEU A 227 -6.78 -7.78 -7.95
C LEU A 227 -7.58 -8.21 -6.73
N ILE A 228 -8.85 -8.55 -6.96
CA ILE A 228 -9.76 -9.04 -5.94
C ILE A 228 -10.05 -10.50 -6.23
N VAL A 229 -9.66 -11.39 -5.32
CA VAL A 229 -9.79 -12.84 -5.48
C VAL A 229 -10.82 -13.37 -4.48
N ARG A 230 -11.73 -14.20 -4.95
CA ARG A 230 -12.75 -14.83 -4.11
C ARG A 230 -12.28 -16.21 -3.64
N GLY A 231 -12.48 -16.45 -2.35
CA GLY A 231 -12.44 -17.77 -1.74
C GLY A 231 -13.84 -18.22 -1.34
N GLU A 232 -13.93 -19.38 -0.72
CA GLU A 232 -15.15 -19.81 -0.07
C GLU A 232 -15.37 -18.95 1.18
N ARG A 233 -16.46 -18.17 1.21
CA ARG A 233 -16.76 -17.21 2.30
C ARG A 233 -15.63 -16.23 2.58
N SER A 234 -14.91 -15.83 1.56
CA SER A 234 -13.86 -14.81 1.68
C SER A 234 -13.68 -13.99 0.41
N LEU A 235 -13.09 -12.81 0.60
CA LEU A 235 -12.69 -11.88 -0.45
C LEU A 235 -11.32 -11.32 -0.12
N HIS A 236 -10.39 -11.40 -1.04
CA HIS A 236 -9.02 -10.96 -0.84
C HIS A 236 -8.68 -9.83 -1.80
N VAL A 237 -8.50 -8.62 -1.27
CA VAL A 237 -8.02 -7.45 -2.03
C VAL A 237 -6.50 -7.53 -2.07
N CYS A 238 -5.97 -8.22 -3.10
CA CYS A 238 -4.54 -8.48 -3.24
C CYS A 238 -3.79 -7.36 -3.98
N ASN A 239 -4.50 -6.50 -4.69
CA ASN A 239 -3.96 -5.26 -5.24
C ASN A 239 -5.04 -4.18 -5.27
N ALA A 240 -4.68 -3.00 -4.78
CA ALA A 240 -5.44 -1.77 -4.95
C ALA A 240 -4.45 -0.69 -5.39
N PRO A 241 -4.39 -0.38 -6.70
CA PRO A 241 -3.33 0.48 -7.25
C PRO A 241 -3.45 1.91 -6.72
N SER A 242 -2.31 2.58 -6.55
CA SER A 242 -2.28 4.01 -6.23
C SER A 242 -2.89 4.82 -7.39
N PRO A 243 -3.80 5.77 -7.11
CA PRO A 243 -4.10 6.42 -5.83
C PRO A 243 -5.33 5.86 -5.07
N ALA A 244 -5.35 4.59 -4.74
CA ALA A 244 -6.49 3.92 -4.08
C ALA A 244 -6.95 4.61 -2.78
N ALA A 245 -6.03 5.21 -2.00
CA ALA A 245 -6.39 5.90 -0.77
C ALA A 245 -7.41 7.03 -0.99
N THR A 246 -7.29 7.77 -2.10
CA THR A 246 -8.22 8.85 -2.44
C THR A 246 -9.62 8.38 -2.81
N ALA A 247 -9.75 7.13 -3.27
CA ALA A 247 -11.00 6.49 -3.64
C ALA A 247 -11.46 5.44 -2.60
N SER A 248 -10.85 5.42 -1.40
CA SER A 248 -11.03 4.34 -0.42
C SER A 248 -12.49 4.12 0.01
N LEU A 249 -13.33 5.16 0.08
CA LEU A 249 -14.75 5.02 0.37
C LEU A 249 -15.50 4.27 -0.72
N GLU A 250 -15.27 4.60 -1.98
CA GLU A 250 -15.93 3.92 -3.11
C GLU A 250 -15.40 2.49 -3.30
N ILE A 251 -14.10 2.30 -3.07
CA ILE A 251 -13.49 0.96 -3.04
C ILE A 251 -14.12 0.12 -1.92
N GLY A 252 -14.25 0.69 -0.72
CA GLY A 252 -14.91 0.03 0.41
C GLY A 252 -16.35 -0.38 0.11
N LYS A 253 -17.14 0.49 -0.51
CA LYS A 253 -18.50 0.18 -0.97
C LYS A 253 -18.50 -0.97 -1.99
N ALA A 254 -17.63 -0.91 -3.00
CA ALA A 254 -17.52 -1.94 -4.04
C ALA A 254 -17.09 -3.30 -3.47
N VAL A 255 -16.22 -3.32 -2.46
CA VAL A 255 -15.81 -4.52 -1.74
C VAL A 255 -16.95 -5.04 -0.88
N ALA A 256 -17.61 -4.18 -0.10
CA ALA A 256 -18.74 -4.56 0.76
C ALA A 256 -19.93 -5.11 -0.03
N ALA A 257 -20.23 -4.55 -1.19
CA ALA A 257 -21.30 -5.03 -2.08
C ALA A 257 -21.07 -6.46 -2.59
N GLN A 258 -19.86 -6.98 -2.50
CA GLN A 258 -19.52 -8.34 -2.88
C GLN A 258 -19.71 -9.36 -1.75
N VAL A 259 -19.97 -8.91 -0.53
CA VAL A 259 -20.26 -9.79 0.61
C VAL A 259 -21.69 -10.31 0.46
N PRO A 260 -21.91 -11.63 0.51
CA PRO A 260 -23.25 -12.19 0.45
C PRO A 260 -24.13 -11.64 1.58
N ALA A 261 -25.37 -11.31 1.25
CA ALA A 261 -26.35 -10.94 2.26
C ALA A 261 -26.46 -12.03 3.33
N PRO A 262 -26.65 -11.70 4.61
CA PRO A 262 -26.86 -12.71 5.64
C PRO A 262 -28.08 -13.56 5.26
N THR A 263 -27.88 -14.85 5.07
CA THR A 263 -29.00 -15.78 4.99
C THR A 263 -29.68 -15.77 6.34
N VAL A 264 -30.91 -15.34 6.42
CA VAL A 264 -31.72 -15.39 7.64
C VAL A 264 -32.07 -16.86 7.92
N SER A 265 -31.13 -17.64 8.42
CA SER A 265 -31.42 -18.86 9.12
C SER A 265 -31.72 -18.48 10.56
N GLN A 266 -32.90 -18.82 10.99
CA GLN A 266 -33.43 -18.58 12.33
C GLN A 266 -32.40 -19.02 13.40
N PHE A 267 -31.65 -18.08 13.95
CA PHE A 267 -31.00 -18.31 15.24
C PHE A 267 -32.06 -18.22 16.32
N THR A 268 -32.60 -19.36 16.72
CA THR A 268 -33.32 -19.50 17.96
C THR A 268 -32.32 -19.26 19.09
N LEU A 269 -32.42 -18.11 19.73
CA LEU A 269 -31.74 -17.83 20.98
C LEU A 269 -32.27 -18.85 22.02
N HIS A 270 -31.49 -19.89 22.30
CA HIS A 270 -31.69 -20.64 23.54
C HIS A 270 -31.19 -19.73 24.68
N GLN A 271 -32.13 -18.97 25.25
CA GLN A 271 -31.99 -18.49 26.63
C GLN A 271 -31.98 -19.73 27.50
N GLN A 272 -30.82 -20.14 27.96
CA GLN A 272 -30.76 -20.99 29.16
C GLN A 272 -31.06 -20.09 30.36
N GLU A 273 -32.28 -20.18 30.83
CA GLU A 273 -32.64 -19.81 32.22
C GLU A 273 -31.78 -20.64 33.14
N VAL A 274 -30.91 -19.96 33.91
CA VAL A 274 -30.27 -20.54 35.08
C VAL A 274 -31.13 -20.18 36.26
N LEU A 275 -31.83 -21.20 36.79
CA LEU A 275 -32.40 -21.20 38.11
C LEU A 275 -31.31 -21.32 39.19
#